data_bb316ddf61f7baa8e6f17b9f8b54a493
#
_entry.id   bb316ddf61f7baa8e6f17b9f8b54a493
#
_cell.length_a   1.000
_cell.length_b   1.000
_cell.length_c   1.000
_cell.angle_alpha   90.00
_cell.angle_beta   90.00
_cell.angle_gamma   90.00
#
_symmetry.space_group_name_H-M   'P 1'
#
loop_
_entity.id
_entity.type
_entity.pdbx_description
1 polymer ?
#
loop_
_entity_poly.entity_id
_entity_poly.type
_entity_poly.pdbx_seq_one_letter_code
_entity_poly.pdbx_strand_id
1 'polypeptide(L)'
;MKHEIIHTIFERGGENTAFAQYFVGQSYLNMLSTEQVPVGCVTFAPGCRNNWHIHHASKGGGQILLCTGGRGWYQEEGQPARALRAGDVVHIPAGVKHWHGAEADSWFIHLAVEVPGEGTRNEWCEPVSDEEYSKLNLLEAL
;
A
#
# COMPACT_ATOMS: atom_id res chain seq x y z
N MET A 1 20.67 -3.17 -13.62
CA MET A 1 20.94 -3.61 -12.26
C MET A 1 19.65 -3.86 -11.50
N LYS A 2 19.61 -4.96 -10.79
CA LYS A 2 18.42 -5.27 -9.99
C LYS A 2 18.56 -4.64 -8.62
N HIS A 3 17.44 -4.12 -8.12
CA HIS A 3 17.39 -3.60 -6.77
C HIS A 3 17.34 -4.76 -5.78
N GLU A 4 18.19 -4.72 -4.79
CA GLU A 4 18.20 -5.73 -3.75
C GLU A 4 16.94 -5.59 -2.88
N ILE A 5 16.46 -6.72 -2.41
CA ILE A 5 15.33 -6.73 -1.50
C ILE A 5 15.72 -6.07 -0.18
N ILE A 6 14.85 -5.19 0.30
CA ILE A 6 15.06 -4.49 1.56
C ILE A 6 14.50 -5.34 2.70
N HIS A 7 15.25 -5.44 3.76
CA HIS A 7 14.81 -6.12 4.97
C HIS A 7 14.56 -5.09 6.07
N THR A 8 13.50 -5.29 6.82
CA THR A 8 13.18 -4.49 7.98
C THR A 8 13.10 -5.40 9.19
N ILE A 9 12.77 -4.83 10.34
CA ILE A 9 12.61 -5.57 11.59
C ILE A 9 11.54 -6.67 11.50
N PHE A 10 10.52 -6.48 10.65
CA PHE A 10 9.46 -7.46 10.45
C PHE A 10 9.76 -8.32 9.23
N GLU A 11 9.51 -9.63 9.34
CA GLU A 11 9.71 -10.55 8.23
C GLU A 11 8.76 -10.23 7.09
N ARG A 12 9.26 -10.44 5.86
CA ARG A 12 8.49 -10.20 4.64
C ARG A 12 7.28 -11.14 4.51
N GLY A 13 7.46 -12.40 4.88
CA GLY A 13 6.47 -13.43 4.63
C GLY A 13 6.49 -13.94 3.19
N GLY A 14 5.47 -14.69 2.82
CA GLY A 14 5.34 -15.29 1.50
C GLY A 14 4.68 -14.37 0.49
N GLU A 15 4.63 -14.84 -0.76
CA GLU A 15 3.95 -14.11 -1.83
C GLU A 15 2.50 -13.83 -1.45
N ASN A 16 2.02 -12.65 -1.82
CA ASN A 16 0.66 -12.20 -1.53
C ASN A 16 -0.30 -12.81 -2.57
N THR A 17 -0.56 -14.10 -2.46
CA THR A 17 -1.42 -14.82 -3.42
C THR A 17 -2.90 -14.51 -3.20
N ALA A 18 -3.30 -14.28 -1.96
CA ALA A 18 -4.71 -14.05 -1.62
C ALA A 18 -5.28 -12.79 -2.30
N PHE A 19 -4.47 -11.76 -2.49
CA PHE A 19 -4.90 -10.48 -3.06
C PHE A 19 -4.19 -10.15 -4.38
N ALA A 20 -3.47 -11.11 -4.96
CA ALA A 20 -2.66 -10.84 -6.15
C ALA A 20 -3.46 -10.26 -7.32
N GLN A 21 -4.72 -10.64 -7.47
CA GLN A 21 -5.59 -10.12 -8.52
C GLN A 21 -5.83 -8.61 -8.40
N TYR A 22 -5.58 -8.01 -7.25
CA TYR A 22 -5.79 -6.58 -6.98
C TYR A 22 -4.48 -5.78 -6.98
N PHE A 23 -3.40 -6.39 -7.44
CA PHE A 23 -2.08 -5.76 -7.49
C PHE A 23 -1.51 -5.86 -8.90
N VAL A 24 -0.77 -4.84 -9.31
CA VAL A 24 0.09 -4.89 -10.49
C VAL A 24 1.51 -5.11 -9.95
N GLY A 25 2.16 -6.19 -10.39
CA GLY A 25 3.49 -6.53 -9.92
C GLY A 25 3.50 -7.47 -8.73
N GLN A 26 4.68 -7.72 -8.18
CA GLN A 26 4.88 -8.72 -7.13
C GLN A 26 4.82 -8.08 -5.75
N SER A 27 4.01 -8.64 -4.87
CA SER A 27 3.93 -8.22 -3.47
C SER A 27 4.00 -9.41 -2.54
N TYR A 28 4.25 -9.12 -1.27
CA TYR A 28 4.37 -10.11 -0.21
C TYR A 28 3.57 -9.65 0.98
N LEU A 29 3.03 -10.58 1.73
CA LEU A 29 2.18 -10.28 2.88
C LEU A 29 2.55 -11.18 4.05
N ASN A 30 2.74 -10.56 5.20
CA ASN A 30 2.92 -11.25 6.46
C ASN A 30 1.97 -10.64 7.49
N MET A 31 1.00 -11.44 7.95
CA MET A 31 0.07 -10.97 8.98
C MET A 31 0.76 -11.01 10.33
N LEU A 32 1.09 -9.84 10.87
CA LEU A 32 1.75 -9.70 12.17
C LEU A 32 0.78 -9.90 13.31
N SER A 33 -0.47 -9.51 13.11
CA SER A 33 -1.53 -9.65 14.11
C SER A 33 -2.83 -9.96 13.40
N THR A 34 -3.58 -10.91 13.94
CA THR A 34 -4.94 -11.23 13.49
C THR A 34 -5.93 -11.12 14.64
N GLU A 35 -5.45 -10.83 15.84
CA GLU A 35 -6.27 -10.67 17.03
C GLU A 35 -6.39 -9.19 17.38
N GLN A 36 -7.52 -8.80 17.96
CA GLN A 36 -7.83 -7.42 18.32
C GLN A 36 -7.84 -6.50 17.10
N VAL A 37 -6.67 -6.11 16.59
CA VAL A 37 -6.52 -5.26 15.42
C VAL A 37 -5.65 -6.00 14.39
N PRO A 38 -6.17 -6.26 13.19
CA PRO A 38 -5.35 -6.87 12.15
C PRO A 38 -4.23 -5.92 11.71
N VAL A 39 -3.02 -6.45 11.64
CA VAL A 39 -1.85 -5.70 11.19
C VAL A 39 -1.08 -6.56 10.19
N GLY A 40 -0.97 -6.10 8.96
CA GLY A 40 -0.22 -6.79 7.92
C GLY A 40 1.06 -6.04 7.58
N CYS A 41 2.14 -6.79 7.38
CA CYS A 41 3.36 -6.25 6.78
C CYS A 41 3.27 -6.52 5.28
N VAL A 42 3.19 -5.46 4.49
CA VAL A 42 3.05 -5.54 3.04
C VAL A 42 4.34 -5.06 2.39
N THR A 43 4.93 -5.91 1.56
CA THR A 43 6.16 -5.60 0.82
C THR A 43 5.85 -5.55 -0.66
N PHE A 44 6.19 -4.44 -1.29
CA PHE A 44 5.98 -4.20 -2.72
C PHE A 44 7.33 -4.23 -3.43
N ALA A 45 7.47 -5.09 -4.43
CA ALA A 45 8.64 -5.05 -5.32
C ALA A 45 8.64 -3.76 -6.15
N PRO A 46 9.79 -3.34 -6.70
CA PRO A 46 9.82 -2.13 -7.52
C PRO A 46 8.73 -2.14 -8.59
N GLY A 47 7.99 -1.05 -8.68
CA GLY A 47 6.89 -0.91 -9.65
C GLY A 47 5.56 -1.50 -9.23
N CYS A 48 5.53 -2.27 -8.15
CA CYS A 48 4.30 -2.89 -7.67
C CYS A 48 3.40 -1.88 -6.97
N ARG A 49 2.10 -1.95 -7.26
CA ARG A 49 1.09 -1.10 -6.61
C ARG A 49 -0.22 -1.87 -6.55
N ASN A 50 -1.06 -1.54 -5.56
CA ASN A 50 -2.39 -2.11 -5.52
C ASN A 50 -3.37 -1.28 -6.38
N ASN A 51 -4.53 -1.84 -6.63
CA ASN A 51 -5.61 -1.16 -7.34
C ASN A 51 -6.16 -0.04 -6.47
N TRP A 52 -6.84 0.91 -7.11
CA TRP A 52 -7.71 1.83 -6.39
C TRP A 52 -8.67 1.01 -5.53
N HIS A 53 -8.88 1.44 -4.29
CA HIS A 53 -9.78 0.73 -3.39
C HIS A 53 -10.31 1.65 -2.29
N ILE A 54 -11.35 1.16 -1.60
CA ILE A 54 -12.05 1.92 -0.56
C ILE A 54 -12.26 1.00 0.63
N HIS A 55 -11.97 1.53 1.83
CA HIS A 55 -12.33 0.87 3.08
C HIS A 55 -13.64 1.50 3.55
N HIS A 56 -14.76 0.81 3.36
CA HIS A 56 -16.06 1.32 3.78
C HIS A 56 -16.32 1.01 5.24
N ALA A 57 -16.99 1.91 5.91
CA ALA A 57 -17.51 1.70 7.26
C ALA A 57 -18.64 2.69 7.51
N SER A 58 -19.63 2.28 8.31
CA SER A 58 -20.69 3.19 8.74
C SER A 58 -20.24 4.04 9.93
N LYS A 59 -19.24 3.56 10.69
CA LYS A 59 -18.64 4.25 11.83
C LYS A 59 -17.24 3.74 12.04
N GLY A 60 -16.30 4.64 12.33
CA GLY A 60 -14.88 4.27 12.45
C GLY A 60 -14.32 3.74 11.15
N GLY A 61 -13.46 2.74 11.23
CA GLY A 61 -12.87 2.10 10.06
C GLY A 61 -11.74 2.90 9.43
N GLY A 62 -11.38 2.50 8.21
CA GLY A 62 -10.23 3.06 7.52
C GLY A 62 -8.98 2.24 7.78
N GLN A 63 -7.84 2.81 7.43
CA GLN A 63 -6.56 2.10 7.53
C GLN A 63 -5.47 3.10 7.88
N ILE A 64 -4.46 2.65 8.62
CA ILE A 64 -3.27 3.46 8.90
C ILE A 64 -2.08 2.71 8.32
N LEU A 65 -1.25 3.41 7.55
CA LEU A 65 -0.01 2.85 7.03
C LEU A 65 1.16 3.39 7.83
N LEU A 66 2.02 2.49 8.28
CA LEU A 66 3.27 2.82 8.95
C LEU A 66 4.41 2.39 8.02
N CYS A 67 5.08 3.35 7.37
CA CYS A 67 6.12 3.04 6.39
C CYS A 67 7.40 2.64 7.11
N THR A 68 7.92 1.47 6.78
CA THR A 68 9.07 0.88 7.49
C THR A 68 10.31 0.72 6.61
N GLY A 69 10.19 0.78 5.30
CA GLY A 69 11.35 0.64 4.42
C GLY A 69 11.10 1.05 2.99
N GLY A 70 12.15 1.47 2.32
CA GLY A 70 12.10 1.84 0.91
C GLY A 70 11.34 3.12 0.62
N ARG A 71 10.91 3.27 -0.63
CA ARG A 71 10.18 4.44 -1.10
C ARG A 71 8.94 4.03 -1.86
N GLY A 72 7.84 4.76 -1.67
CA GLY A 72 6.58 4.45 -2.32
C GLY A 72 5.73 5.68 -2.56
N TRP A 73 4.48 5.39 -2.95
CA TRP A 73 3.47 6.39 -3.28
C TRP A 73 2.17 6.10 -2.54
N TYR A 74 1.45 7.16 -2.22
CA TYR A 74 0.06 7.12 -1.78
C TYR A 74 -0.71 8.19 -2.52
N GLN A 75 -1.89 7.84 -3.02
CA GLN A 75 -2.74 8.83 -3.72
C GLN A 75 -4.20 8.61 -3.39
N GLU A 76 -4.88 9.71 -3.02
CA GLU A 76 -6.33 9.75 -2.93
C GLU A 76 -6.90 10.26 -4.24
N GLU A 77 -8.06 9.75 -4.61
CA GLU A 77 -8.74 10.17 -5.83
C GLU A 77 -8.94 11.70 -5.84
N GLY A 78 -8.54 12.32 -6.93
CA GLY A 78 -8.65 13.77 -7.09
C GLY A 78 -7.53 14.58 -6.47
N GLN A 79 -6.54 13.92 -5.86
CA GLN A 79 -5.41 14.60 -5.22
C GLN A 79 -4.09 14.20 -5.88
N PRO A 80 -3.05 15.02 -5.76
CA PRO A 80 -1.71 14.62 -6.22
C PRO A 80 -1.21 13.43 -5.41
N ALA A 81 -0.40 12.58 -6.04
CA ALA A 81 0.26 11.48 -5.33
C ALA A 81 1.29 12.04 -4.35
N ARG A 82 1.38 11.40 -3.20
CA ARG A 82 2.31 11.76 -2.13
C ARG A 82 3.43 10.73 -2.07
N ALA A 83 4.67 11.20 -2.11
CA ALA A 83 5.83 10.32 -1.95
C ALA A 83 5.94 9.88 -0.48
N LEU A 84 6.25 8.60 -0.29
CA LEU A 84 6.37 7.99 1.04
C LEU A 84 7.77 7.45 1.25
N ARG A 85 8.25 7.58 2.47
CA ARG A 85 9.55 7.05 2.92
C ARG A 85 9.37 6.35 4.26
N ALA A 86 10.38 5.57 4.65
CA ALA A 86 10.41 4.97 5.98
C ALA A 86 10.24 6.04 7.05
N GLY A 87 9.37 5.79 8.01
CA GLY A 87 9.01 6.73 9.07
C GLY A 87 7.74 7.51 8.82
N ASP A 88 7.22 7.50 7.59
CA ASP A 88 5.95 8.18 7.29
C ASP A 88 4.76 7.41 7.83
N VAL A 89 3.75 8.15 8.25
CA VAL A 89 2.48 7.61 8.71
C VAL A 89 1.36 8.19 7.84
N VAL A 90 0.51 7.32 7.30
CA VAL A 90 -0.60 7.74 6.46
C VAL A 90 -1.90 7.33 7.14
N HIS A 91 -2.77 8.31 7.39
CA HIS A 91 -4.11 8.05 7.91
C HIS A 91 -5.08 8.03 6.73
N ILE A 92 -5.73 6.89 6.52
CA ILE A 92 -6.69 6.70 5.43
C ILE A 92 -8.08 6.58 6.03
N PRO A 93 -8.90 7.63 5.96
CA PRO A 93 -10.26 7.57 6.50
C PRO A 93 -11.13 6.57 5.73
N ALA A 94 -12.14 6.03 6.40
CA ALA A 94 -13.14 5.22 5.73
C ALA A 94 -13.79 6.03 4.60
N GLY A 95 -14.10 5.37 3.49
CA GLY A 95 -14.78 5.98 2.35
C GLY A 95 -13.86 6.67 1.33
N VAL A 96 -12.57 6.76 1.61
CA VAL A 96 -11.63 7.41 0.68
C VAL A 96 -11.12 6.41 -0.34
N LYS A 97 -11.32 6.72 -1.62
CA LYS A 97 -10.77 5.92 -2.72
C LYS A 97 -9.31 6.29 -2.91
N HIS A 98 -8.43 5.29 -2.84
CA HIS A 98 -6.99 5.51 -2.81
C HIS A 98 -6.24 4.29 -3.34
N TRP A 99 -4.96 4.46 -3.55
CA TRP A 99 -4.02 3.37 -3.79
C TRP A 99 -2.67 3.69 -3.16
N HIS A 100 -1.83 2.67 -2.98
CA HIS A 100 -0.44 2.83 -2.57
C HIS A 100 0.41 1.74 -3.20
N GLY A 101 1.72 1.98 -3.23
CA GLY A 101 2.65 1.05 -3.83
C GLY A 101 4.07 1.58 -3.85
N ALA A 102 4.97 0.79 -4.46
CA ALA A 102 6.39 1.11 -4.55
C ALA A 102 6.67 2.15 -5.65
N GLU A 103 7.77 2.88 -5.50
CA GLU A 103 8.34 3.61 -6.61
C GLU A 103 8.86 2.62 -7.66
N ALA A 104 9.06 3.11 -8.89
CA ALA A 104 9.45 2.25 -10.01
C ALA A 104 10.79 1.55 -9.78
N ASP A 105 11.68 2.16 -9.03
CA ASP A 105 13.04 1.66 -8.82
C ASP A 105 13.38 1.43 -7.34
N SER A 106 12.36 1.23 -6.50
CA SER A 106 12.57 0.96 -5.09
C SER A 106 11.60 -0.08 -4.57
N TRP A 107 12.05 -0.92 -3.66
CA TRP A 107 11.16 -1.70 -2.81
C TRP A 107 10.44 -0.74 -1.87
N PHE A 108 9.26 -1.13 -1.43
CA PHE A 108 8.50 -0.35 -0.46
C PHE A 108 7.83 -1.29 0.54
N ILE A 109 7.97 -0.99 1.83
CA ILE A 109 7.42 -1.82 2.89
C ILE A 109 6.63 -0.93 3.85
N HIS A 110 5.40 -1.33 4.15
CA HIS A 110 4.63 -0.68 5.19
C HIS A 110 3.85 -1.69 6.01
N LEU A 111 3.52 -1.29 7.23
CA LEU A 111 2.52 -1.99 8.02
C LEU A 111 1.16 -1.39 7.67
N ALA A 112 0.18 -2.25 7.47
CA ALA A 112 -1.21 -1.84 7.25
C ALA A 112 -2.01 -2.20 8.49
N VAL A 113 -2.50 -1.19 9.19
CA VAL A 113 -3.28 -1.34 10.41
C VAL A 113 -4.74 -1.11 10.07
N GLU A 114 -5.57 -2.16 10.22
CA GLU A 114 -7.00 -2.04 9.99
C GLU A 114 -7.67 -1.37 11.19
N VAL A 115 -8.24 -0.19 10.98
CA VAL A 115 -8.91 0.53 12.08
C VAL A 115 -10.26 -0.12 12.33
N PRO A 116 -10.56 -0.50 13.59
CA PRO A 116 -11.85 -1.10 13.90
C PRO A 116 -13.02 -0.16 13.59
N GLY A 117 -14.13 -0.73 13.16
CA GLY A 117 -15.31 0.03 12.81
C GLY A 117 -16.54 -0.84 12.69
N GLU A 118 -17.67 -0.21 12.39
CA GLU A 118 -18.96 -0.88 12.19
C GLU A 118 -19.28 -0.93 10.71
N GLY A 119 -19.81 -2.06 10.23
CA GLY A 119 -20.20 -2.23 8.85
C GLY A 119 -19.01 -2.14 7.90
N THR A 120 -17.86 -2.63 8.31
CA THR A 120 -16.63 -2.55 7.53
C THR A 120 -16.66 -3.51 6.35
N ARG A 121 -16.22 -3.03 5.19
CA ARG A 121 -15.97 -3.87 4.00
C ARG A 121 -15.00 -3.16 3.09
N ASN A 122 -14.25 -3.93 2.32
CA ASN A 122 -13.31 -3.39 1.33
C ASN A 122 -13.93 -3.50 -0.06
N GLU A 123 -13.75 -2.46 -0.86
CA GLU A 123 -14.15 -2.45 -2.26
C GLU A 123 -12.90 -2.27 -3.11
N TRP A 124 -12.62 -3.24 -3.98
CA TRP A 124 -11.53 -3.15 -4.94
C TRP A 124 -12.05 -2.55 -6.23
N CYS A 125 -11.35 -1.56 -6.72
CA CYS A 125 -11.72 -0.81 -7.90
C CYS A 125 -10.72 -1.07 -9.04
N GLU A 126 -10.59 -0.16 -9.98
CA GLU A 126 -9.73 -0.33 -11.14
C GLU A 126 -8.24 -0.30 -10.80
N PRO A 127 -7.39 -0.95 -11.61
CA PRO A 127 -5.95 -0.84 -11.46
C PRO A 127 -5.47 0.59 -11.71
N VAL A 128 -4.33 0.95 -11.12
CA VAL A 128 -3.61 2.15 -11.48
C VAL A 128 -2.89 1.86 -12.79
N SER A 129 -3.26 2.54 -13.87
CA SER A 129 -2.71 2.27 -15.20
C SER A 129 -1.21 2.55 -15.25
N ASP A 130 -0.52 1.85 -16.16
CA ASP A 130 0.90 2.11 -16.38
C ASP A 130 1.15 3.55 -16.78
N GLU A 131 0.23 4.13 -17.55
CA GLU A 131 0.33 5.53 -17.98
C GLU A 131 0.29 6.48 -16.77
N GLU A 132 -0.69 6.32 -15.90
CA GLU A 132 -0.81 7.14 -14.69
C GLU A 132 0.42 6.97 -13.79
N TYR A 133 0.81 5.72 -13.59
CA TYR A 133 1.93 5.40 -12.71
C TYR A 133 3.25 5.96 -13.23
N SER A 134 3.49 5.87 -14.54
CA SER A 134 4.72 6.37 -15.17
C SER A 134 4.91 7.87 -14.99
N LYS A 135 3.82 8.64 -14.98
CA LYS A 135 3.88 10.09 -14.79
C LYS A 135 4.46 10.48 -13.44
N LEU A 136 4.20 9.68 -12.40
CA LEU A 136 4.71 9.93 -11.06
C LEU A 136 6.23 9.79 -11.03
N ASN A 137 6.74 8.78 -11.69
CA ASN A 137 8.18 8.52 -11.71
C ASN A 137 8.94 9.59 -12.51
N LEU A 138 8.33 10.18 -13.53
CA LEU A 138 8.90 11.32 -14.26
C LEU A 138 9.02 12.55 -13.37
N LEU A 139 7.99 12.82 -12.56
CA LEU A 139 8.01 13.94 -11.62
C LEU A 139 9.11 13.77 -10.58
N GLU A 140 9.29 12.55 -10.08
CA GLU A 140 10.32 12.25 -9.09
C GLU A 140 11.72 12.41 -9.66
N ALA A 141 11.90 12.19 -10.97
CA ALA A 141 13.19 12.33 -11.65
C ALA A 141 13.58 13.79 -11.88
N LEU A 142 12.64 14.70 -11.82
CA LEU A 142 12.91 16.12 -11.96
C LEU A 142 13.43 16.72 -10.65
#